data_66c39027a02fff3ba997632428857de6
#
_entry.id   66c39027a02fff3ba997632428857de6
#
_cell.length_a   1.000
_cell.length_b   1.000
_cell.length_c   1.000
_cell.angle_alpha   90.00
_cell.angle_beta   90.00
_cell.angle_gamma   90.00
#
_symmetry.space_group_name_H-M   'P 1'
#
loop_
_entity.id
_entity.type
_entity.pdbx_description
1 polymer ?
#
loop_
_entity_poly.entity_id
_entity_poly.type
_entity_poly.pdbx_seq_one_letter_code
_entity_poly.pdbx_strand_id
1 'polypeptide(L)'
;EKVYEELNELKSIQHKKDLAKEELGDLFFVLINLAKHLQIDPDIAIESANQKFMRRFLKLEEIAKKRNQNIENANIDDLDELWEEVKRGEKSL
;
A
#
# COMPACT_ATOMS: atom_id res chain seq x y z
N GLU A 1 -9.27 -38.62 2.34
CA GLU A 1 -7.96 -38.79 1.71
C GLU A 1 -7.23 -37.48 1.54
N LYS A 2 -5.95 -37.48 1.87
CA LYS A 2 -5.12 -36.23 1.93
C LYS A 2 -5.05 -35.49 0.60
N VAL A 3 -4.96 -36.21 -0.51
CA VAL A 3 -4.86 -35.58 -1.83
C VAL A 3 -6.09 -34.74 -2.16
N TYR A 4 -7.27 -35.29 -1.87
CA TYR A 4 -8.52 -34.57 -2.10
C TYR A 4 -8.67 -33.38 -1.16
N GLU A 5 -8.24 -33.52 0.09
CA GLU A 5 -8.28 -32.43 1.05
C GLU A 5 -7.40 -31.28 0.60
N GLU A 6 -6.17 -31.56 0.16
CA GLU A 6 -5.25 -30.55 -0.34
C GLU A 6 -5.78 -29.85 -1.60
N LEU A 7 -6.38 -30.60 -2.52
CA LEU A 7 -6.99 -30.04 -3.72
C LEU A 7 -8.17 -29.11 -3.36
N ASN A 8 -8.98 -29.51 -2.40
CA ASN A 8 -10.10 -28.69 -1.94
C ASN A 8 -9.62 -27.40 -1.27
N GLU A 9 -8.55 -27.49 -0.49
CA GLU A 9 -7.94 -26.31 0.13
C GLU A 9 -7.41 -25.33 -0.91
N LEU A 10 -6.72 -25.84 -1.93
CA LEU A 10 -6.21 -25.02 -3.03
C LEU A 10 -7.35 -24.33 -3.79
N LYS A 11 -8.42 -25.06 -4.09
CA LYS A 11 -9.60 -24.52 -4.76
C LYS A 11 -10.27 -23.45 -3.92
N SER A 12 -10.35 -23.66 -2.60
CA SER A 12 -10.93 -22.69 -1.68
C SER A 12 -10.13 -21.40 -1.63
N ILE A 13 -8.79 -21.51 -1.58
CA ILE A 13 -7.89 -20.35 -1.58
C ILE A 13 -8.01 -19.57 -2.89
N GLN A 14 -8.02 -20.30 -4.02
CA GLN A 14 -8.15 -19.68 -5.34
C GLN A 14 -9.49 -18.95 -5.48
N HIS A 15 -10.56 -19.55 -5.00
CA HIS A 15 -11.90 -18.96 -5.02
C HIS A 15 -11.94 -17.66 -4.21
N LYS A 16 -11.34 -17.64 -3.02
CA LYS A 16 -11.25 -16.44 -2.19
C LYS A 16 -10.44 -15.34 -2.88
N LYS A 17 -9.38 -15.73 -3.57
CA LYS A 17 -8.52 -14.79 -4.30
C LYS A 17 -9.27 -14.16 -5.47
N ASP A 18 -10.07 -14.95 -6.19
CA ASP A 18 -10.90 -14.47 -7.29
C ASP A 18 -11.97 -13.51 -6.81
N LEU A 19 -12.62 -13.80 -5.67
CA LEU A 19 -13.59 -12.91 -5.06
C LEU A 19 -12.95 -11.59 -4.62
N ALA A 20 -11.78 -11.67 -3.99
CA ALA A 20 -11.05 -10.48 -3.56
C ALA A 20 -10.64 -9.61 -4.75
N LYS A 21 -10.23 -10.22 -5.84
CA LYS A 21 -9.89 -9.54 -7.09
C LYS A 21 -11.08 -8.79 -7.65
N GLU A 22 -12.23 -9.44 -7.67
CA GLU A 22 -13.48 -8.85 -8.16
C GLU A 22 -13.89 -7.65 -7.31
N GLU A 23 -13.89 -7.81 -5.99
CA GLU A 23 -14.22 -6.73 -5.07
C GLU A 23 -13.26 -5.54 -5.18
N LEU A 24 -11.98 -5.83 -5.33
CA LEU A 24 -10.97 -4.79 -5.52
C LEU A 24 -11.21 -4.02 -6.82
N GLY A 25 -11.55 -4.73 -7.90
CA GLY A 25 -11.90 -4.10 -9.16
C GLY A 25 -13.12 -3.19 -9.05
N ASP A 26 -14.14 -3.63 -8.33
CA ASP A 26 -15.34 -2.84 -8.07
C ASP A 26 -15.01 -1.56 -7.28
N LEU A 27 -14.13 -1.69 -6.30
CA LEU A 27 -13.69 -0.53 -5.51
C LEU A 27 -12.94 0.49 -6.37
N PHE A 28 -12.04 0.04 -7.24
CA PHE A 28 -11.36 0.94 -8.19
C PHE A 28 -12.36 1.65 -9.09
N PHE A 29 -13.37 0.94 -9.57
CA PHE A 29 -14.39 1.52 -10.41
C PHE A 29 -15.16 2.63 -9.68
N VAL A 30 -15.54 2.41 -8.43
CA VAL A 30 -16.19 3.40 -7.59
C VAL A 30 -15.29 4.63 -7.39
N LEU A 31 -14.01 4.42 -7.13
CA LEU A 31 -13.06 5.52 -6.94
C LEU A 31 -12.89 6.36 -8.20
N ILE A 32 -12.84 5.71 -9.37
CA ILE A 32 -12.74 6.42 -10.65
C ILE A 32 -13.99 7.26 -10.89
N ASN A 33 -15.17 6.74 -10.60
CA ASN A 33 -16.42 7.49 -10.72
C ASN A 33 -16.45 8.68 -9.76
N LEU A 34 -15.96 8.51 -8.55
CA LEU A 34 -15.85 9.61 -7.59
C LEU A 34 -14.94 10.72 -8.11
N ALA A 35 -13.79 10.34 -8.68
CA ALA A 35 -12.88 11.30 -9.28
C ALA A 35 -13.57 12.12 -10.39
N LYS A 36 -14.36 11.45 -11.23
CA LYS A 36 -15.13 12.13 -12.28
C LYS A 36 -16.11 13.14 -11.70
N HIS A 37 -16.83 12.76 -10.65
CA HIS A 37 -17.75 13.68 -9.97
C HIS A 37 -17.05 14.90 -9.41
N LEU A 38 -15.83 14.72 -8.90
CA LEU A 38 -15.02 15.80 -8.34
C LEU A 38 -14.27 16.59 -9.41
N GLN A 39 -14.39 16.19 -10.68
CA GLN A 39 -13.66 16.79 -11.81
C GLN A 39 -12.14 16.68 -11.64
N ILE A 40 -11.69 15.54 -11.09
CA ILE A 40 -10.29 15.22 -10.90
C ILE A 40 -9.90 14.11 -11.87
N ASP A 41 -8.79 14.27 -12.57
CA ASP A 41 -8.22 13.22 -13.41
C ASP A 41 -7.60 12.14 -12.51
N PRO A 42 -8.10 10.89 -12.57
CA PRO A 42 -7.55 9.81 -11.71
C PRO A 42 -6.07 9.55 -11.94
N ASP A 43 -5.59 9.65 -13.17
CA ASP A 43 -4.19 9.40 -13.50
C ASP A 43 -3.29 10.45 -12.86
N ILE A 44 -3.71 11.71 -12.89
CA ILE A 44 -2.97 12.81 -12.25
C ILE A 44 -2.96 12.63 -10.73
N ALA A 45 -4.09 12.21 -10.15
CA ALA A 45 -4.17 11.97 -8.72
C ALA A 45 -3.22 10.86 -8.27
N ILE A 46 -3.17 9.75 -9.03
CA ILE A 46 -2.27 8.63 -8.75
C ILE A 46 -0.82 9.05 -8.88
N GLU A 47 -0.48 9.79 -9.93
CA GLU A 47 0.87 10.30 -10.15
C GLU A 47 1.32 11.19 -9.00
N SER A 48 0.46 12.09 -8.56
CA SER A 48 0.72 12.97 -7.41
C SER A 48 0.96 12.16 -6.13
N ALA A 49 0.16 11.12 -5.90
CA ALA A 49 0.33 10.24 -4.75
C ALA A 49 1.67 9.48 -4.81
N ASN A 50 2.04 8.99 -5.99
CA ASN A 50 3.31 8.28 -6.18
C ASN A 50 4.51 9.20 -5.90
N GLN A 51 4.46 10.43 -6.35
CA GLN A 51 5.51 11.42 -6.07
C GLN A 51 5.63 11.71 -4.57
N LYS A 52 4.49 11.86 -3.89
CA LYS A 52 4.45 12.08 -2.45
C LYS A 52 5.07 10.89 -1.69
N PHE A 53 4.69 9.67 -2.05
CA PHE A 53 5.25 8.47 -1.43
C PHE A 53 6.75 8.35 -1.68
N MET A 54 7.21 8.68 -2.87
CA MET A 54 8.64 8.66 -3.18
C MET A 54 9.41 9.65 -2.30
N ARG A 55 8.93 10.87 -2.17
CA ARG A 55 9.57 11.88 -1.30
C ARG A 55 9.62 11.40 0.15
N ARG A 56 8.52 10.85 0.65
CA ARG A 56 8.45 10.34 2.02
C ARG A 56 9.38 9.17 2.23
N PHE A 57 9.46 8.26 1.27
CA PHE A 57 10.33 7.10 1.36
C PHE A 57 11.81 7.50 1.40
N LEU A 58 12.21 8.46 0.59
CA LEU A 58 13.57 8.99 0.60
C LEU A 58 13.91 9.62 1.96
N LYS A 59 12.95 10.33 2.54
CA LYS A 59 13.11 10.93 3.86
C LYS A 59 13.24 9.85 4.94
N LEU A 60 12.44 8.80 4.83
CA LEU A 60 12.48 7.64 5.75
C LEU A 60 13.85 6.97 5.70
N GLU A 61 14.39 6.75 4.50
CA GLU A 61 15.72 6.17 4.32
C GLU A 61 16.79 7.05 4.98
N GLU A 62 16.69 8.37 4.81
CA GLU A 62 17.62 9.33 5.39
C GLU A 62 17.60 9.26 6.92
N ILE A 63 16.41 9.22 7.53
CA ILE A 63 16.26 9.10 8.98
C ILE A 63 16.82 7.78 9.49
N ALA A 64 16.49 6.69 8.81
CA ALA A 64 16.99 5.35 9.17
C ALA A 64 18.51 5.30 9.11
N LYS A 65 19.11 5.89 8.10
CA LYS A 65 20.56 5.95 7.95
C LYS A 65 21.23 6.69 9.11
N LYS A 66 20.65 7.81 9.53
CA LYS A 66 21.17 8.58 10.67
C LYS A 66 21.12 7.82 11.98
N ARG A 67 20.15 6.89 12.11
CA ARG A 67 19.98 6.05 13.31
C ARG A 67 20.67 4.71 13.20
N ASN A 68 21.42 4.47 12.14
CA ASN A 68 22.06 3.17 11.87
C ASN A 68 21.06 2.02 11.83
N GLN A 69 19.84 2.29 11.36
CA GLN A 69 18.81 1.28 11.17
C GLN A 69 18.85 0.77 9.72
N ASN A 70 18.74 -0.56 9.56
CA ASN A 70 18.68 -1.18 8.25
C ASN A 70 17.22 -1.42 7.88
N ILE A 71 16.72 -0.72 6.87
CA ILE A 71 15.32 -0.82 6.43
C ILE A 71 14.99 -2.23 5.96
N GLU A 72 15.92 -2.91 5.30
CA GLU A 72 15.72 -4.26 4.78
C GLU A 72 15.43 -5.28 5.87
N ASN A 73 15.98 -5.06 7.07
CA ASN A 73 15.83 -5.95 8.21
C ASN A 73 14.88 -5.39 9.28
N ALA A 74 14.31 -4.22 9.05
CA ALA A 74 13.39 -3.60 9.98
C ALA A 74 12.05 -4.33 10.00
N ASN A 75 11.43 -4.44 11.17
CA ASN A 75 10.09 -4.99 11.28
C ASN A 75 9.05 -3.92 10.92
N ILE A 76 7.80 -4.33 10.80
CA ILE A 76 6.70 -3.43 10.42
C ILE A 76 6.54 -2.29 11.43
N ASP A 77 6.69 -2.57 12.71
CA ASP A 77 6.54 -1.56 13.76
C ASP A 77 7.60 -0.46 13.64
N ASP A 78 8.84 -0.83 13.35
CA ASP A 78 9.93 0.11 13.12
C ASP A 78 9.68 0.98 11.89
N LEU A 79 9.20 0.37 10.80
CA LEU A 79 8.88 1.09 9.58
C LEU A 79 7.71 2.06 9.78
N ASP A 80 6.68 1.64 10.51
CA ASP A 80 5.54 2.49 10.84
C ASP A 80 5.96 3.70 11.67
N GLU A 81 6.85 3.49 12.64
CA GLU A 81 7.37 4.56 13.48
C GLU A 81 8.15 5.59 12.65
N LEU A 82 9.01 5.12 11.75
CA LEU A 82 9.76 5.99 10.84
C LEU A 82 8.81 6.76 9.92
N TRP A 83 7.78 6.09 9.42
CA TRP A 83 6.79 6.71 8.55
C TRP A 83 6.03 7.83 9.25
N GLU A 84 5.60 7.58 10.48
CA GLU A 84 4.92 8.60 11.30
C GLU A 84 5.84 9.79 11.57
N GLU A 85 7.12 9.54 11.79
CA GLU A 85 8.11 10.59 11.97
C GLU A 85 8.27 11.48 10.74
N VAL A 86 8.31 10.86 9.55
CA VAL A 86 8.34 11.60 8.28
C VAL A 86 7.14 12.52 8.14
N LYS A 87 5.95 11.99 8.43
CA LYS A 87 4.71 12.77 8.35
C LYS A 87 4.67 13.91 9.35
N ARG A 88 5.17 13.71 10.57
CA ARG A 88 5.27 14.78 11.58
C ARG A 88 6.21 15.88 11.13
N GLY A 89 7.32 15.53 10.51
CA GLY A 89 8.26 16.50 9.96
C GLY A 89 7.63 17.39 8.90
N GLU A 90 6.77 16.84 8.07
CA GLU A 90 6.04 17.61 7.06
C GLU A 90 5.08 18.63 7.69
N LYS A 91 4.42 18.25 8.79
CA LYS A 91 3.48 19.13 9.48
C LYS A 91 4.17 20.26 10.23
N SER A 92 5.43 20.10 10.59
CA SER A 92 6.22 21.10 11.32
C SER A 92 6.69 22.25 10.43
N LEU A 93 6.57 22.09 9.13
CA LEU A 93 6.92 23.12 8.16
C LEU A 93 5.71 23.99 7.86
#